data_de7bb9b913e58773559210b8afa0783e
#
_entry.id   de7bb9b913e58773559210b8afa0783e
#
_cell.length_a   1.000
_cell.length_b   1.000
_cell.length_c   1.000
_cell.angle_alpha   90.00
_cell.angle_beta   90.00
_cell.angle_gamma   90.00
#
_symmetry.space_group_name_H-M   'P 1'
#
loop_
_entity.id
_entity.type
_entity.pdbx_description
1 polymer ?
#
loop_
_entity_poly.entity_id
_entity_poly.type
_entity_poly.pdbx_seq_one_letter_code
_entity_poly.pdbx_strand_id
1 'polypeptide(L)'
;LDVLVNNVAFQSPVDDFMELTPSQWRRTFDVNIDSFFHTIRAAVPHLTGGGAIINTGSINGLRGNKQLIDYSATKGAVTALTYSLAQSLLERGIRVNCVAPGPVWTPLIPATLPADQVGEFGRQVPYGRAAQPDEIAPSYVFFAAEQLSSYYSGEVLAPIGGETLPG
;
A
#
# COMPACT_ATOMS: atom_id res chain seq x y z
N LEU A 1 -17.65 12.24 -6.48
CA LEU A 1 -16.31 11.78 -6.12
C LEU A 1 -15.68 11.06 -7.31
N ASP A 2 -14.47 11.44 -7.71
CA ASP A 2 -13.83 10.89 -8.90
C ASP A 2 -12.71 9.92 -8.52
N VAL A 3 -11.99 10.20 -7.44
CA VAL A 3 -10.86 9.38 -6.99
C VAL A 3 -10.89 9.21 -5.47
N LEU A 4 -10.69 7.97 -5.03
CA LEU A 4 -10.41 7.61 -3.63
C LEU A 4 -8.98 7.07 -3.52
N VAL A 5 -8.15 7.66 -2.68
CA VAL A 5 -6.83 7.13 -2.33
C VAL A 5 -6.81 6.67 -0.88
N ASN A 6 -6.64 5.38 -0.66
CA ASN A 6 -6.43 4.80 0.66
C ASN A 6 -4.94 4.68 0.93
N ASN A 7 -4.41 5.53 1.81
CA ASN A 7 -2.95 5.64 2.07
C ASN A 7 -2.58 5.58 3.55
N VAL A 8 -3.53 5.49 4.46
CA VAL A 8 -3.23 5.37 5.89
C VAL A 8 -2.49 4.06 6.19
N ALA A 9 -1.52 4.12 7.11
CA ALA A 9 -0.82 2.92 7.56
C ALA A 9 -0.30 3.07 9.00
N PHE A 10 -0.20 1.94 9.65
CA PHE A 10 0.51 1.72 10.92
C PHE A 10 1.47 0.55 10.74
N GLN A 11 2.66 0.66 11.33
CA GLN A 11 3.62 -0.44 11.47
C GLN A 11 4.35 -0.33 12.82
N SER A 12 4.76 -1.47 13.35
CA SER A 12 5.63 -1.53 14.52
C SER A 12 6.48 -2.80 14.39
N PRO A 13 7.80 -2.67 14.19
CA PRO A 13 8.67 -3.83 14.05
C PRO A 13 8.78 -4.60 15.37
N VAL A 14 8.98 -5.91 15.26
CA VAL A 14 9.34 -6.82 16.37
C VAL A 14 10.56 -7.64 15.95
N ASP A 15 11.45 -7.93 16.88
CA ASP A 15 12.63 -8.74 16.58
C ASP A 15 12.32 -10.24 16.64
N ASP A 16 11.40 -10.66 17.50
CA ASP A 16 10.92 -12.02 17.63
C ASP A 16 9.40 -12.10 17.39
N PHE A 17 8.95 -13.15 16.68
CA PHE A 17 7.53 -13.39 16.46
C PHE A 17 6.71 -13.45 17.76
N MET A 18 7.28 -13.98 18.82
CA MET A 18 6.60 -14.11 20.13
C MET A 18 6.38 -12.76 20.84
N GLU A 19 7.07 -11.70 20.40
CA GLU A 19 6.85 -10.33 20.87
C GLU A 19 5.65 -9.66 20.20
N LEU A 20 5.20 -10.19 19.05
CA LEU A 20 4.01 -9.70 18.35
C LEU A 20 2.76 -10.01 19.16
N THR A 21 2.28 -9.01 19.89
CA THR A 21 1.11 -9.18 20.75
C THR A 21 -0.20 -9.23 19.96
N PRO A 22 -1.25 -9.93 20.46
CA PRO A 22 -2.58 -9.90 19.83
C PRO A 22 -3.17 -8.49 19.72
N SER A 23 -2.82 -7.57 20.62
CA SER A 23 -3.28 -6.18 20.58
C SER A 23 -2.61 -5.39 19.44
N GLN A 24 -1.29 -5.58 19.24
CA GLN A 24 -0.59 -4.98 18.09
C GLN A 24 -1.14 -5.52 16.77
N TRP A 25 -1.27 -6.85 16.65
CA TRP A 25 -1.86 -7.51 15.49
C TRP A 25 -3.21 -6.88 15.13
N ARG A 26 -4.14 -6.79 16.10
CA ARG A 26 -5.47 -6.20 15.88
C ARG A 26 -5.37 -4.75 15.43
N ARG A 27 -4.59 -3.92 16.13
CA ARG A 27 -4.40 -2.52 15.77
C ARG A 27 -3.89 -2.35 14.33
N THR A 28 -2.95 -3.20 13.92
CA THR A 28 -2.39 -3.15 12.56
C THR A 28 -3.47 -3.46 11.52
N PHE A 29 -4.33 -4.46 11.78
CA PHE A 29 -5.45 -4.78 10.90
C PHE A 29 -6.51 -3.67 10.88
N ASP A 30 -6.92 -3.16 12.05
CA ASP A 30 -7.91 -2.08 12.16
C ASP A 30 -7.47 -0.86 11.33
N VAL A 31 -6.18 -0.47 11.42
CA VAL A 31 -5.67 0.71 10.71
C VAL A 31 -5.41 0.43 9.23
N ASN A 32 -4.81 -0.72 8.87
CA ASN A 32 -4.28 -0.92 7.53
C ASN A 32 -5.25 -1.58 6.56
N ILE A 33 -6.30 -2.25 7.05
CA ILE A 33 -7.25 -2.97 6.21
C ILE A 33 -8.71 -2.62 6.52
N ASP A 34 -9.13 -2.61 7.79
CA ASP A 34 -10.52 -2.33 8.14
C ASP A 34 -10.88 -0.89 7.78
N SER A 35 -9.95 0.07 7.97
CA SER A 35 -10.14 1.45 7.53
C SER A 35 -10.37 1.55 6.01
N PHE A 36 -9.65 0.75 5.19
CA PHE A 36 -9.84 0.72 3.74
C PHE A 36 -11.22 0.19 3.37
N PHE A 37 -11.65 -0.89 4.02
CA PHE A 37 -13.01 -1.41 3.83
C PHE A 37 -14.08 -0.35 4.14
N HIS A 38 -13.97 0.34 5.27
CA HIS A 38 -14.94 1.36 5.67
C HIS A 38 -14.96 2.56 4.72
N THR A 39 -13.79 3.07 4.33
CA THR A 39 -13.71 4.21 3.40
C THR A 39 -14.20 3.86 2.01
N ILE A 40 -13.85 2.69 1.48
CA ILE A 40 -14.32 2.20 0.18
C ILE A 40 -15.83 2.03 0.20
N ARG A 41 -16.38 1.36 1.23
CA ARG A 41 -17.82 1.15 1.38
C ARG A 41 -18.59 2.47 1.42
N ALA A 42 -18.04 3.48 2.08
CA ALA A 42 -18.66 4.81 2.14
C ALA A 42 -18.53 5.57 0.81
N ALA A 43 -17.41 5.43 0.10
CA ALA A 43 -17.12 6.17 -1.13
C ALA A 43 -17.84 5.60 -2.38
N VAL A 44 -17.98 4.28 -2.49
CA VAL A 44 -18.53 3.60 -3.68
C VAL A 44 -19.89 4.12 -4.13
N PRO A 45 -20.86 4.47 -3.25
CA PRO A 45 -22.13 5.08 -3.70
C PRO A 45 -21.98 6.45 -4.36
N HIS A 46 -20.86 7.13 -4.12
CA HIS A 46 -20.57 8.49 -4.61
C HIS A 46 -19.56 8.54 -5.75
N LEU A 47 -18.94 7.41 -6.10
CA LEU A 47 -18.06 7.31 -7.27
C LEU A 47 -18.91 7.21 -8.54
N THR A 48 -18.58 8.05 -9.52
CA THR A 48 -19.20 8.04 -10.84
C THR A 48 -18.53 7.02 -11.77
N GLY A 49 -19.18 6.70 -12.88
CA GLY A 49 -18.54 5.92 -13.95
C GLY A 49 -17.24 6.61 -14.39
N GLY A 50 -16.17 5.84 -14.53
CA GLY A 50 -14.81 6.37 -14.77
C GLY A 50 -14.03 6.68 -13.48
N GLY A 51 -14.63 6.52 -12.31
CA GLY A 51 -13.97 6.72 -11.01
C GLY A 51 -12.85 5.73 -10.74
N ALA A 52 -11.91 6.12 -9.86
CA ALA A 52 -10.78 5.29 -9.49
C ALA A 52 -10.63 5.13 -7.98
N ILE A 53 -10.33 3.91 -7.54
CA ILE A 53 -9.88 3.60 -6.18
C ILE A 53 -8.42 3.17 -6.26
N ILE A 54 -7.56 3.79 -5.47
CA ILE A 54 -6.13 3.51 -5.44
C ILE A 54 -5.75 3.15 -4.02
N ASN A 55 -5.37 1.90 -3.81
CA ASN A 55 -4.97 1.40 -2.51
C ASN A 55 -3.44 1.43 -2.37
N THR A 56 -2.94 1.84 -1.21
CA THR A 56 -1.50 1.80 -0.92
C THR A 56 -1.14 0.45 -0.29
N GLY A 57 -0.54 -0.40 -1.11
CA GLY A 57 0.10 -1.64 -0.70
C GLY A 57 1.50 -1.42 -0.11
N SER A 58 2.36 -2.39 -0.30
CA SER A 58 3.79 -2.34 0.02
C SER A 58 4.51 -3.50 -0.65
N ILE A 59 5.79 -3.34 -0.95
CA ILE A 59 6.70 -4.44 -1.30
C ILE A 59 6.65 -5.57 -0.23
N ASN A 60 6.46 -5.20 1.04
CA ASN A 60 6.37 -6.17 2.14
C ASN A 60 5.09 -7.03 2.06
N GLY A 61 4.02 -6.54 1.44
CA GLY A 61 2.82 -7.34 1.17
C GLY A 61 3.02 -8.37 0.06
N LEU A 62 4.03 -8.17 -0.79
CA LEU A 62 4.34 -9.05 -1.93
C LEU A 62 5.42 -10.09 -1.61
N ARG A 63 6.37 -9.77 -0.71
CA ARG A 63 7.50 -10.66 -0.37
C ARG A 63 7.61 -11.03 1.12
N GLY A 64 6.83 -10.39 2.00
CA GLY A 64 6.96 -10.50 3.45
C GLY A 64 8.12 -9.67 4.02
N ASN A 65 8.15 -9.57 5.36
CA ASN A 65 9.24 -8.98 6.12
C ASN A 65 9.26 -9.62 7.52
N LYS A 66 10.41 -10.14 7.95
CA LYS A 66 10.54 -10.88 9.21
C LYS A 66 10.27 -10.07 10.47
N GLN A 67 10.47 -8.74 10.43
CA GLN A 67 10.23 -7.84 11.57
C GLN A 67 8.88 -7.12 11.49
N LEU A 68 8.22 -7.11 10.32
CA LEU A 68 6.95 -6.44 10.07
C LEU A 68 5.88 -7.46 9.65
N ILE A 69 5.68 -8.49 10.47
CA ILE A 69 4.84 -9.65 10.13
C ILE A 69 3.37 -9.26 9.95
N ASP A 70 2.80 -8.56 10.93
CA ASP A 70 1.42 -8.04 10.90
C ASP A 70 1.21 -7.01 9.80
N TYR A 71 2.15 -6.09 9.64
CA TYR A 71 2.13 -5.11 8.55
C TYR A 71 2.14 -5.80 7.17
N SER A 72 3.05 -6.76 6.97
CA SER A 72 3.14 -7.52 5.71
C SER A 72 1.85 -8.28 5.41
N ALA A 73 1.24 -8.90 6.43
CA ALA A 73 -0.03 -9.58 6.30
C ALA A 73 -1.14 -8.62 5.86
N THR A 74 -1.24 -7.42 6.48
CA THR A 74 -2.24 -6.43 6.08
C THR A 74 -1.99 -5.90 4.66
N LYS A 75 -0.74 -5.71 4.25
CA LYS A 75 -0.42 -5.22 2.90
C LYS A 75 -0.65 -6.30 1.82
N GLY A 76 -0.50 -7.59 2.17
CA GLY A 76 -0.98 -8.70 1.33
C GLY A 76 -2.50 -8.72 1.21
N ALA A 77 -3.22 -8.47 2.33
CA ALA A 77 -4.68 -8.36 2.32
C ALA A 77 -5.17 -7.18 1.45
N VAL A 78 -4.48 -6.03 1.47
CA VAL A 78 -4.78 -4.89 0.59
C VAL A 78 -4.65 -5.27 -0.89
N THR A 79 -3.64 -6.05 -1.26
CA THR A 79 -3.46 -6.56 -2.62
C THR A 79 -4.63 -7.45 -3.03
N ALA A 80 -5.00 -8.42 -2.20
CA ALA A 80 -6.14 -9.30 -2.47
C ALA A 80 -7.48 -8.55 -2.52
N LEU A 81 -7.67 -7.56 -1.63
CA LEU A 81 -8.84 -6.68 -1.64
C LEU A 81 -8.93 -5.90 -2.96
N THR A 82 -7.79 -5.37 -3.45
CA THR A 82 -7.71 -4.67 -4.74
C THR A 82 -8.18 -5.55 -5.89
N TYR A 83 -7.70 -6.79 -5.98
CA TYR A 83 -8.10 -7.73 -7.04
C TYR A 83 -9.60 -8.06 -6.99
N SER A 84 -10.13 -8.30 -5.80
CA SER A 84 -11.54 -8.64 -5.61
C SER A 84 -12.46 -7.47 -5.96
N LEU A 85 -12.10 -6.26 -5.53
CA LEU A 85 -12.89 -5.05 -5.83
C LEU A 85 -12.78 -4.63 -7.29
N ALA A 86 -11.64 -4.83 -7.94
CA ALA A 86 -11.48 -4.56 -9.37
C ALA A 86 -12.49 -5.33 -10.21
N GLN A 87 -12.73 -6.61 -9.88
CA GLN A 87 -13.73 -7.45 -10.52
C GLN A 87 -15.15 -7.04 -10.13
N SER A 88 -15.39 -6.82 -8.84
CA SER A 88 -16.73 -6.53 -8.30
C SER A 88 -17.30 -5.18 -8.75
N LEU A 89 -16.45 -4.17 -8.97
CA LEU A 89 -16.87 -2.81 -9.30
C LEU A 89 -16.75 -2.46 -10.79
N LEU A 90 -16.31 -3.41 -11.63
CA LEU A 90 -16.09 -3.21 -13.06
C LEU A 90 -17.38 -2.79 -13.79
N GLU A 91 -18.52 -3.45 -13.51
CA GLU A 91 -19.81 -3.13 -14.11
C GLU A 91 -20.31 -1.72 -13.73
N ARG A 92 -19.77 -1.15 -12.66
CA ARG A 92 -20.06 0.24 -12.26
C ARG A 92 -19.12 1.25 -12.92
N GLY A 93 -18.19 0.80 -13.76
CA GLY A 93 -17.18 1.63 -14.40
C GLY A 93 -16.13 2.17 -13.42
N ILE A 94 -15.95 1.55 -12.24
CA ILE A 94 -14.97 1.97 -11.22
C ILE A 94 -13.74 1.08 -11.36
N ARG A 95 -12.58 1.71 -11.57
CA ARG A 95 -11.28 1.01 -11.61
C ARG A 95 -10.67 0.94 -10.20
N VAL A 96 -10.06 -0.18 -9.86
CA VAL A 96 -9.43 -0.38 -8.54
C VAL A 96 -8.02 -0.91 -8.75
N ASN A 97 -7.01 -0.16 -8.31
CA ASN A 97 -5.59 -0.51 -8.46
C ASN A 97 -4.82 -0.30 -7.16
N CYS A 98 -3.61 -0.82 -7.11
CA CYS A 98 -2.72 -0.75 -5.95
C CYS A 98 -1.37 -0.15 -6.34
N VAL A 99 -0.85 0.77 -5.53
CA VAL A 99 0.55 1.17 -5.56
C VAL A 99 1.25 0.48 -4.38
N ALA A 100 2.30 -0.30 -4.67
CA ALA A 100 3.04 -1.08 -3.68
C ALA A 100 4.51 -0.62 -3.60
N PRO A 101 4.82 0.50 -2.94
CA PRO A 101 6.16 1.05 -2.89
C PRO A 101 7.16 0.16 -2.14
N GLY A 102 8.44 0.33 -2.49
CA GLY A 102 9.59 -0.03 -1.67
C GLY A 102 9.78 0.98 -0.52
N PRO A 103 11.04 1.18 -0.06
CA PRO A 103 11.33 2.15 0.99
C PRO A 103 11.10 3.59 0.51
N VAL A 104 10.24 4.33 1.21
CA VAL A 104 9.94 5.74 0.95
C VAL A 104 10.23 6.55 2.21
N TRP A 105 10.94 7.66 2.07
CA TRP A 105 11.27 8.55 3.18
C TRP A 105 10.05 9.40 3.57
N THR A 106 9.37 8.99 4.64
CA THR A 106 8.17 9.66 5.15
C THR A 106 8.26 9.80 6.67
N PRO A 107 7.42 10.63 7.31
CA PRO A 107 7.36 10.73 8.77
C PRO A 107 7.08 9.41 9.50
N LEU A 108 6.51 8.41 8.81
CA LEU A 108 6.28 7.07 9.37
C LEU A 108 7.60 6.40 9.78
N ILE A 109 8.68 6.66 9.04
CA ILE A 109 9.97 5.99 9.26
C ILE A 109 10.60 6.39 10.60
N PRO A 110 10.88 7.67 10.90
CA PRO A 110 11.41 8.04 12.21
C PRO A 110 10.42 7.85 13.37
N ALA A 111 9.11 7.71 13.07
CA ALA A 111 8.11 7.44 14.09
C ALA A 111 8.04 5.95 14.49
N THR A 112 8.59 5.04 13.69
CA THR A 112 8.42 3.59 13.88
C THR A 112 9.71 2.79 13.92
N LEU A 113 10.83 3.37 13.46
CA LEU A 113 12.14 2.71 13.50
C LEU A 113 13.03 3.27 14.61
N PRO A 114 13.91 2.44 15.19
CA PRO A 114 14.97 2.91 16.08
C PRO A 114 15.88 3.94 15.39
N ALA A 115 16.38 4.92 16.15
CA ALA A 115 17.12 6.06 15.61
C ALA A 115 18.40 5.67 14.83
N ASP A 116 19.06 4.58 15.22
CA ASP A 116 20.22 4.02 14.55
C ASP A 116 19.90 3.38 13.20
N GLN A 117 18.67 2.91 12.99
CA GLN A 117 18.22 2.33 11.73
C GLN A 117 17.66 3.37 10.75
N VAL A 118 17.23 4.53 11.24
CA VAL A 118 16.66 5.60 10.40
C VAL A 118 17.66 6.10 9.36
N GLY A 119 18.94 6.27 9.72
CA GLY A 119 19.99 6.76 8.81
C GLY A 119 20.36 5.76 7.69
N GLU A 120 20.10 4.48 7.89
CA GLU A 120 20.40 3.40 6.93
C GLU A 120 19.18 3.00 6.08
N PHE A 121 18.00 3.60 6.38
CA PHE A 121 16.76 3.22 5.72
C PHE A 121 16.81 3.44 4.20
N GLY A 122 16.51 2.38 3.45
CA GLY A 122 16.51 2.38 1.99
C GLY A 122 17.87 2.14 1.32
N ARG A 123 18.99 2.06 2.07
CA ARG A 123 20.30 1.79 1.47
C ARG A 123 20.44 0.39 0.89
N GLN A 124 19.61 -0.54 1.32
CA GLN A 124 19.64 -1.94 0.88
C GLN A 124 19.07 -2.17 -0.53
N VAL A 125 18.30 -1.21 -1.07
CA VAL A 125 17.77 -1.36 -2.44
C VAL A 125 18.84 -1.01 -3.48
N PRO A 126 18.76 -1.52 -4.73
CA PRO A 126 19.76 -1.23 -5.77
C PRO A 126 20.01 0.25 -6.05
N TYR A 127 19.00 1.11 -5.87
CA TYR A 127 19.19 2.57 -5.94
C TYR A 127 20.03 3.15 -4.80
N GLY A 128 20.33 2.37 -3.74
CA GLY A 128 21.16 2.78 -2.59
C GLY A 128 20.53 3.85 -1.68
N ARG A 129 19.24 4.14 -1.83
CA ARG A 129 18.50 5.11 -1.02
C ARG A 129 17.00 4.82 -1.00
N ALA A 130 16.32 5.36 -0.01
CA ALA A 130 14.86 5.45 -0.05
C ALA A 130 14.39 6.45 -1.13
N ALA A 131 13.22 6.21 -1.70
CA ALA A 131 12.54 7.17 -2.55
C ALA A 131 12.02 8.36 -1.73
N GLN A 132 11.85 9.52 -2.38
CA GLN A 132 11.07 10.62 -1.85
C GLN A 132 9.59 10.44 -2.23
N PRO A 133 8.63 10.99 -1.46
CA PRO A 133 7.20 10.91 -1.80
C PRO A 133 6.88 11.36 -3.23
N ASP A 134 7.54 12.41 -3.71
CA ASP A 134 7.35 12.95 -5.07
C ASP A 134 7.77 11.97 -6.18
N GLU A 135 8.63 11.00 -5.87
CA GLU A 135 9.03 9.95 -6.82
C GLU A 135 7.99 8.82 -6.90
N ILE A 136 7.12 8.71 -5.90
CA ILE A 136 6.05 7.69 -5.83
C ILE A 136 4.71 8.28 -6.31
N ALA A 137 4.45 9.56 -6.04
CA ALA A 137 3.21 10.26 -6.38
C ALA A 137 2.78 10.09 -7.85
N PRO A 138 3.67 10.08 -8.86
CA PRO A 138 3.29 9.83 -10.25
C PRO A 138 2.54 8.51 -10.49
N SER A 139 2.79 7.47 -9.68
CA SER A 139 2.05 6.20 -9.77
C SER A 139 0.56 6.38 -9.43
N TYR A 140 0.25 7.24 -8.47
CA TYR A 140 -1.13 7.57 -8.12
C TYR A 140 -1.79 8.43 -9.19
N VAL A 141 -1.09 9.40 -9.73
CA VAL A 141 -1.59 10.24 -10.85
C VAL A 141 -1.90 9.38 -12.06
N PHE A 142 -1.03 8.41 -12.39
CA PHE A 142 -1.24 7.46 -13.47
C PHE A 142 -2.55 6.70 -13.30
N PHE A 143 -2.80 6.10 -12.13
CA PHE A 143 -4.03 5.36 -11.88
C PHE A 143 -5.26 6.26 -11.72
N ALA A 144 -5.11 7.49 -11.24
CA ALA A 144 -6.22 8.44 -11.12
C ALA A 144 -6.71 8.94 -12.48
N ALA A 145 -5.80 9.16 -13.43
CA ALA A 145 -6.12 9.71 -14.74
C ALA A 145 -6.66 8.61 -15.69
N GLU A 146 -7.95 8.67 -15.98
CA GLU A 146 -8.60 7.72 -16.89
C GLU A 146 -7.91 7.67 -18.27
N GLN A 147 -7.49 8.82 -18.78
CA GLN A 147 -6.80 8.95 -20.07
C GLN A 147 -5.48 8.17 -20.15
N LEU A 148 -4.84 7.92 -19.00
CA LEU A 148 -3.58 7.17 -18.90
C LEU A 148 -3.79 5.70 -18.55
N SER A 149 -4.90 5.36 -17.89
CA SER A 149 -5.06 4.06 -17.25
C SER A 149 -6.49 3.47 -17.38
N SER A 150 -7.22 3.79 -18.44
CA SER A 150 -8.59 3.30 -18.65
C SER A 150 -8.70 1.77 -18.72
N TYR A 151 -7.63 1.08 -19.13
CA TYR A 151 -7.58 -0.39 -19.22
C TYR A 151 -6.96 -1.06 -17.99
N TYR A 152 -6.55 -0.27 -16.97
CA TYR A 152 -5.91 -0.77 -15.76
C TYR A 152 -6.93 -0.88 -14.63
N SER A 153 -7.30 -2.12 -14.27
CA SER A 153 -8.07 -2.44 -13.07
C SER A 153 -7.62 -3.79 -12.53
N GLY A 154 -7.29 -3.87 -11.26
CA GLY A 154 -6.68 -5.03 -10.63
C GLY A 154 -5.15 -5.07 -10.76
N GLU A 155 -4.51 -3.95 -11.08
CA GLU A 155 -3.06 -3.90 -11.22
C GLU A 155 -2.35 -3.51 -9.90
N VAL A 156 -1.11 -4.01 -9.75
CA VAL A 156 -0.21 -3.63 -8.68
C VAL A 156 1.04 -3.02 -9.28
N LEU A 157 1.19 -1.70 -9.15
CA LEU A 157 2.39 -0.98 -9.59
C LEU A 157 3.37 -0.87 -8.41
N ALA A 158 4.56 -1.44 -8.57
CA ALA A 158 5.55 -1.53 -7.52
C ALA A 158 6.82 -0.69 -7.83
N PRO A 159 6.86 0.61 -7.45
CA PRO A 159 8.08 1.43 -7.51
C PRO A 159 9.02 1.06 -6.36
N ILE A 160 9.99 0.16 -6.59
CA ILE A 160 10.77 -0.54 -5.56
C ILE A 160 12.29 -0.31 -5.65
N GLY A 161 12.72 0.74 -6.35
CA GLY A 161 14.14 1.14 -6.37
C GLY A 161 15.10 0.12 -6.97
N GLY A 162 14.65 -0.62 -7.99
CA GLY A 162 15.46 -1.62 -8.71
C GLY A 162 15.45 -3.02 -8.07
N GLU A 163 14.77 -3.23 -6.95
CA GLU A 163 14.51 -4.59 -6.45
C GLU A 163 13.66 -5.37 -7.46
N THR A 164 13.76 -6.68 -7.44
CA THR A 164 12.90 -7.58 -8.21
C THR A 164 11.95 -8.30 -7.27
N LEU A 165 10.71 -8.48 -7.70
CA LEU A 165 9.78 -9.32 -6.97
C LEU A 165 10.14 -10.79 -7.23
N PRO A 166 10.06 -11.67 -6.21
CA PRO A 166 10.11 -13.10 -6.48
C PRO A 166 8.97 -13.44 -7.44
N GLY A 167 9.33 -14.12 -8.51
CA GLY A 167 8.40 -14.60 -9.52
C GLY A 167 7.56 -15.77 -9.00
#